data_284fbbd8035eaeba6cac372a887c837e
#
_entry.id   284fbbd8035eaeba6cac372a887c837e
#
_cell.length_a   1.000
_cell.length_b   1.000
_cell.length_c   1.000
_cell.angle_alpha   90.00
_cell.angle_beta   90.00
_cell.angle_gamma   90.00
#
_symmetry.space_group_name_H-M   'P 1'
#
loop_
_entity.id
_entity.type
_entity.pdbx_description
1 polymer ?
#
loop_
_entity_poly.entity_id
_entity_poly.type
_entity_poly.pdbx_seq_one_letter_code
_entity_poly.pdbx_strand_id
1 'polypeptide(L)'
;MLDRDLVLKVKPNRFGQLKKVSGRLKRMLGIHDEPEIQEPQQPRLLVVDDEESICFSMSEYFSLHGYEVDTAREYEQAEKLVESTKYEVIIQDLRLNTTRNPDGLDIIRLAHRNHPKTRIIVLTAYGSAEIEDEARRCGADAFLRKPKPLSQVAQVVQGLIESPAKQSVKPA
;
A
#
# COMPACT_ATOMS: atom_id res chain seq x y z
N MET A 1 -18.25 -37.44 32.86
CA MET A 1 -17.55 -37.81 31.64
C MET A 1 -18.27 -37.11 30.52
N LEU A 2 -17.90 -35.86 30.26
CA LEU A 2 -18.55 -34.95 29.30
C LEU A 2 -17.77 -34.97 28.00
N ASP A 3 -18.50 -35.31 26.97
CA ASP A 3 -18.06 -35.51 25.60
C ASP A 3 -17.53 -34.20 24.98
N ARG A 4 -16.30 -34.22 24.47
CA ARG A 4 -15.53 -33.07 24.02
C ARG A 4 -15.52 -32.88 22.49
N ASP A 5 -16.45 -33.44 21.76
CA ASP A 5 -16.47 -33.44 20.30
C ASP A 5 -17.70 -32.77 19.67
N LEU A 6 -18.01 -31.54 20.09
CA LEU A 6 -18.92 -30.70 19.30
C LEU A 6 -18.19 -29.46 18.79
N VAL A 7 -17.15 -29.64 17.96
CA VAL A 7 -16.64 -28.60 17.11
C VAL A 7 -17.61 -28.39 15.96
N LEU A 8 -18.46 -27.40 16.11
CA LEU A 8 -19.36 -26.93 15.06
C LEU A 8 -18.55 -26.60 13.82
N LYS A 9 -18.59 -27.50 12.82
CA LYS A 9 -18.23 -27.19 11.44
C LYS A 9 -19.20 -26.15 10.90
N VAL A 10 -18.90 -24.88 11.08
CA VAL A 10 -19.60 -23.81 10.36
C VAL A 10 -19.20 -23.94 8.90
N LYS A 11 -20.08 -24.46 8.07
CA LYS A 11 -19.95 -24.45 6.62
C LYS A 11 -20.02 -22.99 6.16
N PRO A 12 -19.12 -22.52 5.28
CA PRO A 12 -19.20 -21.17 4.78
C PRO A 12 -20.45 -20.99 3.93
N ASN A 13 -21.33 -20.16 4.41
CA ASN A 13 -22.11 -19.15 3.77
C ASN A 13 -22.96 -19.50 2.52
N ARG A 14 -24.24 -19.80 2.80
CA ARG A 14 -25.30 -19.69 1.80
C ARG A 14 -25.78 -18.24 1.53
N PHE A 15 -25.22 -17.24 2.17
CA PHE A 15 -25.62 -15.83 2.05
C PHE A 15 -25.04 -15.09 0.84
N GLY A 16 -24.08 -15.67 0.12
CA GLY A 16 -23.45 -15.04 -1.06
C GLY A 16 -24.36 -14.89 -2.29
N GLN A 17 -25.53 -15.52 -2.32
CA GLN A 17 -26.42 -15.48 -3.49
C GLN A 17 -27.54 -14.42 -3.43
N LEU A 18 -27.72 -13.72 -2.32
CA LEU A 18 -28.75 -12.69 -2.18
C LEU A 18 -28.38 -11.32 -2.77
N LYS A 19 -27.15 -11.14 -3.25
CA LYS A 19 -26.67 -9.86 -3.85
C LYS A 19 -27.32 -9.46 -5.18
N LYS A 20 -28.23 -10.27 -5.75
CA LYS A 20 -28.93 -9.97 -7.02
C LYS A 20 -30.41 -9.65 -6.88
N VAL A 21 -30.92 -9.42 -5.69
CA VAL A 21 -32.31 -9.03 -5.51
C VAL A 21 -32.46 -7.54 -5.79
N SER A 22 -33.28 -7.20 -6.80
CA SER A 22 -33.57 -5.81 -7.17
C SER A 22 -33.99 -4.98 -5.95
N GLY A 23 -33.44 -3.76 -5.79
CA GLY A 23 -33.76 -2.86 -4.70
C GLY A 23 -35.28 -2.52 -4.55
N ARG A 24 -36.05 -2.75 -5.61
CA ARG A 24 -37.50 -2.62 -5.60
C ARG A 24 -38.20 -3.77 -4.82
N LEU A 25 -37.65 -4.98 -4.92
CA LEU A 25 -38.15 -6.15 -4.22
C LEU A 25 -37.78 -6.11 -2.73
N LYS A 26 -36.58 -5.64 -2.40
CA LYS A 26 -36.18 -5.44 -1.00
C LYS A 26 -37.10 -4.47 -0.27
N ARG A 27 -37.44 -3.33 -0.90
CA ARG A 27 -38.40 -2.37 -0.33
C ARG A 27 -39.79 -2.94 -0.12
N MET A 28 -40.29 -3.78 -1.03
CA MET A 28 -41.61 -4.45 -0.87
C MET A 28 -41.63 -5.46 0.28
N LEU A 29 -40.47 -6.06 0.59
CA LEU A 29 -40.32 -7.06 1.66
C LEU A 29 -39.97 -6.46 3.02
N GLY A 30 -39.86 -5.11 3.13
CA GLY A 30 -39.49 -4.45 4.37
C GLY A 30 -38.05 -4.78 4.82
N ILE A 31 -37.20 -5.28 3.91
CA ILE A 31 -35.81 -5.56 4.20
C ILE A 31 -35.06 -4.22 4.16
N HIS A 32 -34.81 -3.66 5.33
CA HIS A 32 -33.88 -2.55 5.46
C HIS A 32 -32.48 -3.09 5.16
N ASP A 33 -31.75 -2.43 4.22
CA ASP A 33 -30.33 -2.72 4.05
C ASP A 33 -29.67 -2.36 5.38
N GLU A 34 -29.25 -3.38 6.14
CA GLU A 34 -28.33 -3.15 7.26
C GLU A 34 -27.11 -2.44 6.68
N PRO A 35 -26.57 -1.41 7.36
CA PRO A 35 -25.35 -0.75 6.88
C PRO A 35 -24.33 -1.85 6.64
N GLU A 36 -23.89 -1.96 5.38
CA GLU A 36 -22.84 -2.90 5.01
C GLU A 36 -21.65 -2.55 5.91
N ILE A 37 -21.38 -3.40 6.90
CA ILE A 37 -20.17 -3.27 7.72
C ILE A 37 -19.03 -3.48 6.73
N GLN A 38 -18.50 -2.39 6.21
CA GLN A 38 -17.27 -2.42 5.41
C GLN A 38 -16.21 -2.88 6.38
N GLU A 39 -15.74 -4.11 6.21
CA GLU A 39 -14.55 -4.56 6.91
C GLU A 39 -13.45 -3.51 6.64
N PRO A 40 -12.73 -3.07 7.67
CA PRO A 40 -11.68 -2.08 7.48
C PRO A 40 -10.72 -2.62 6.40
N GLN A 41 -10.67 -1.92 5.28
CA GLN A 41 -9.79 -2.30 4.18
C GLN A 41 -8.36 -2.24 4.71
N GLN A 42 -7.62 -3.34 4.52
CA GLN A 42 -6.21 -3.37 4.89
C GLN A 42 -5.47 -2.29 4.10
N PRO A 43 -4.61 -1.51 4.75
CA PRO A 43 -3.85 -0.49 4.05
C PRO A 43 -2.93 -1.15 3.02
N ARG A 44 -2.91 -0.57 1.80
CA ARG A 44 -2.09 -1.10 0.70
C ARG A 44 -0.72 -0.44 0.68
N LEU A 45 0.30 -1.27 0.50
CA LEU A 45 1.69 -0.86 0.45
C LEU A 45 2.34 -1.38 -0.83
N LEU A 46 3.08 -0.52 -1.53
CA LEU A 46 3.90 -0.91 -2.67
C LEU A 46 5.38 -0.85 -2.28
N VAL A 47 6.11 -1.92 -2.57
CA VAL A 47 7.57 -1.98 -2.44
C VAL A 47 8.18 -2.01 -3.84
N VAL A 48 9.05 -1.04 -4.14
CA VAL A 48 9.76 -0.94 -5.42
C VAL A 48 11.25 -1.05 -5.18
N ASP A 49 11.84 -2.19 -5.56
CA ASP A 49 13.25 -2.50 -5.33
C ASP A 49 13.68 -3.59 -6.32
N ASP A 50 14.82 -3.47 -6.99
CA ASP A 50 15.31 -4.46 -7.95
C ASP A 50 15.83 -5.73 -7.28
N GLU A 51 16.14 -5.67 -5.97
CA GLU A 51 16.56 -6.83 -5.18
C GLU A 51 15.35 -7.67 -4.74
N GLU A 52 15.21 -8.88 -5.30
CA GLU A 52 14.13 -9.81 -4.97
C GLU A 52 14.05 -10.14 -3.47
N SER A 53 15.20 -10.28 -2.82
CA SER A 53 15.29 -10.56 -1.39
C SER A 53 14.70 -9.45 -0.52
N ILE A 54 14.85 -8.20 -0.93
CA ILE A 54 14.27 -7.04 -0.25
C ILE A 54 12.76 -7.01 -0.45
N CYS A 55 12.30 -7.13 -1.70
CA CYS A 55 10.88 -7.21 -2.03
C CYS A 55 10.19 -8.34 -1.24
N PHE A 56 10.78 -9.54 -1.24
CA PHE A 56 10.25 -10.69 -0.50
C PHE A 56 10.18 -10.43 1.01
N SER A 57 11.29 -10.00 1.61
CA SER A 57 11.36 -9.79 3.06
C SER A 57 10.39 -8.70 3.53
N MET A 58 10.24 -7.62 2.77
CA MET A 58 9.28 -6.56 3.09
C MET A 58 7.85 -7.03 2.90
N SER A 59 7.54 -7.74 1.81
CA SER A 59 6.20 -8.27 1.57
C SER A 59 5.76 -9.18 2.70
N GLU A 60 6.58 -10.14 3.10
CA GLU A 60 6.27 -11.04 4.23
C GLU A 60 6.09 -10.26 5.53
N TYR A 61 7.02 -9.36 5.83
CA TYR A 61 6.96 -8.60 7.06
C TYR A 61 5.68 -7.74 7.16
N PHE A 62 5.36 -6.95 6.14
CA PHE A 62 4.21 -6.07 6.18
C PHE A 62 2.88 -6.83 6.05
N SER A 63 2.83 -7.94 5.31
CA SER A 63 1.64 -8.78 5.25
C SER A 63 1.30 -9.39 6.61
N LEU A 64 2.30 -9.81 7.39
CA LEU A 64 2.11 -10.27 8.78
C LEU A 64 1.62 -9.15 9.71
N HIS A 65 1.85 -7.89 9.35
CA HIS A 65 1.39 -6.72 10.10
C HIS A 65 0.08 -6.11 9.56
N GLY A 66 -0.65 -6.83 8.71
CA GLY A 66 -1.99 -6.44 8.27
C GLY A 66 -2.04 -5.50 7.07
N TYR A 67 -0.96 -5.42 6.28
CA TYR A 67 -0.94 -4.69 5.02
C TYR A 67 -1.21 -5.61 3.83
N GLU A 68 -1.88 -5.10 2.81
CA GLU A 68 -1.90 -5.70 1.47
C GLU A 68 -0.69 -5.16 0.71
N VAL A 69 0.23 -6.06 0.31
CA VAL A 69 1.53 -5.64 -0.23
C VAL A 69 1.69 -6.09 -1.68
N ASP A 70 1.91 -5.11 -2.56
CA ASP A 70 2.38 -5.34 -3.92
C ASP A 70 3.88 -5.05 -4.02
N THR A 71 4.57 -5.71 -4.96
CA THR A 71 6.00 -5.50 -5.21
C THR A 71 6.26 -5.23 -6.68
N ALA A 72 7.24 -4.38 -6.97
CA ALA A 72 7.74 -4.13 -8.32
C ALA A 72 9.27 -4.14 -8.29
N ARG A 73 9.87 -4.81 -9.28
CA ARG A 73 11.34 -4.91 -9.40
C ARG A 73 11.91 -4.10 -10.56
N GLU A 74 11.03 -3.57 -11.39
CA GLU A 74 11.36 -2.80 -12.58
C GLU A 74 10.49 -1.56 -12.67
N TYR A 75 10.99 -0.55 -13.35
CA TYR A 75 10.29 0.72 -13.54
C TYR A 75 8.90 0.54 -14.14
N GLU A 76 8.80 -0.19 -15.25
CA GLU A 76 7.55 -0.39 -15.99
C GLU A 76 6.48 -1.14 -15.17
N GLN A 77 6.92 -2.02 -14.26
CA GLN A 77 6.03 -2.69 -13.33
C GLN A 77 5.51 -1.73 -12.27
N ALA A 78 6.40 -0.92 -11.68
CA ALA A 78 6.04 0.09 -10.69
C ALA A 78 5.10 1.14 -11.28
N GLU A 79 5.39 1.63 -12.49
CA GLU A 79 4.56 2.60 -13.22
C GLU A 79 3.12 2.09 -13.38
N LYS A 80 2.93 0.87 -13.90
CA LYS A 80 1.61 0.26 -14.06
C LYS A 80 0.84 0.13 -12.75
N LEU A 81 1.53 -0.27 -11.68
CA LEU A 81 0.92 -0.41 -10.36
C LEU A 81 0.48 0.95 -9.80
N VAL A 82 1.32 1.98 -9.92
CA VAL A 82 1.00 3.35 -9.48
C VAL A 82 -0.13 3.97 -10.29
N GLU A 83 -0.26 3.63 -11.59
CA GLU A 83 -1.35 4.13 -12.42
C GLU A 83 -2.70 3.46 -12.12
N SER A 84 -2.68 2.16 -11.80
CA SER A 84 -3.90 1.36 -11.65
C SER A 84 -4.39 1.22 -10.22
N THR A 85 -3.54 1.47 -9.24
CA THR A 85 -3.79 1.13 -7.84
C THR A 85 -3.45 2.31 -6.92
N LYS A 86 -4.29 2.52 -5.90
CA LYS A 86 -3.99 3.48 -4.82
C LYS A 86 -3.30 2.76 -3.69
N TYR A 87 -2.20 3.33 -3.23
CA TYR A 87 -1.45 2.87 -2.08
C TYR A 87 -1.48 3.91 -0.96
N GLU A 88 -1.54 3.47 0.28
CA GLU A 88 -1.33 4.32 1.45
C GLU A 88 0.14 4.73 1.54
N VAL A 89 1.04 3.77 1.26
CA VAL A 89 2.50 4.00 1.29
C VAL A 89 3.17 3.32 0.11
N ILE A 90 4.17 4.01 -0.45
CA ILE A 90 5.13 3.45 -1.42
C ILE A 90 6.51 3.51 -0.77
N ILE A 91 7.21 2.37 -0.75
CA ILE A 91 8.64 2.30 -0.40
C ILE A 91 9.41 2.14 -1.71
N GLN A 92 10.22 3.14 -2.06
CA GLN A 92 10.87 3.27 -3.36
C GLN A 92 12.39 3.25 -3.22
N ASP A 93 13.07 2.29 -3.86
CA ASP A 93 14.50 2.44 -4.15
C ASP A 93 14.72 3.40 -5.33
N LEU A 94 15.72 4.23 -5.24
CA LEU A 94 16.07 5.16 -6.32
C LEU A 94 16.79 4.47 -7.48
N ARG A 95 17.49 3.38 -7.24
CA ARG A 95 18.16 2.61 -8.29
C ARG A 95 17.37 1.36 -8.61
N LEU A 96 16.84 1.34 -9.81
CA LEU A 96 16.27 0.15 -10.41
C LEU A 96 17.16 -0.23 -11.59
N ASN A 97 17.51 -1.52 -11.71
CA ASN A 97 18.25 -2.03 -12.86
C ASN A 97 17.40 -1.91 -14.13
N THR A 98 17.44 -0.75 -14.78
CA THR A 98 16.74 -0.54 -16.05
C THR A 98 17.72 -0.20 -17.15
N THR A 99 17.47 -0.70 -18.35
CA THR A 99 18.21 -0.35 -19.56
C THR A 99 17.86 1.04 -20.10
N ARG A 100 16.72 1.58 -19.65
CA ARG A 100 16.29 2.96 -19.88
C ARG A 100 16.61 3.74 -18.63
N ASN A 101 16.99 4.98 -18.78
CA ASN A 101 17.39 5.88 -17.71
C ASN A 101 16.21 6.60 -16.98
N PRO A 102 15.07 5.93 -16.66
CA PRO A 102 14.11 6.48 -15.73
C PRO A 102 14.65 6.26 -14.32
N ASP A 103 14.80 7.33 -13.60
CA ASP A 103 15.21 7.35 -12.21
C ASP A 103 14.03 6.93 -11.32
N GLY A 104 14.31 6.29 -10.20
CA GLY A 104 13.28 6.03 -9.17
C GLY A 104 12.54 7.30 -8.73
N LEU A 105 13.12 8.47 -8.94
CA LEU A 105 12.47 9.77 -8.76
C LEU A 105 11.25 9.98 -9.68
N ASP A 106 11.23 9.37 -10.87
CA ASP A 106 10.10 9.50 -11.80
C ASP A 106 8.86 8.78 -11.28
N ILE A 107 9.03 7.63 -10.60
CA ILE A 107 7.94 6.94 -9.92
C ILE A 107 7.39 7.79 -8.77
N ILE A 108 8.26 8.48 -8.02
CA ILE A 108 7.84 9.40 -6.95
C ILE A 108 6.99 10.54 -7.53
N ARG A 109 7.46 11.18 -8.62
CA ARG A 109 6.71 12.24 -9.30
C ARG A 109 5.36 11.75 -9.83
N LEU A 110 5.33 10.56 -10.43
CA LEU A 110 4.11 9.94 -10.94
C LEU A 110 3.11 9.66 -9.81
N ALA A 111 3.56 9.03 -8.74
CA ALA A 111 2.73 8.70 -7.58
C ALA A 111 2.17 9.97 -6.92
N HIS A 112 3.02 10.98 -6.71
CA HIS A 112 2.60 12.25 -6.11
C HIS A 112 1.57 13.00 -6.98
N ARG A 113 1.73 12.96 -8.30
CA ARG A 113 0.80 13.57 -9.25
C ARG A 113 -0.56 12.87 -9.29
N ASN A 114 -0.56 11.52 -9.36
CA ASN A 114 -1.77 10.73 -9.53
C ASN A 114 -2.52 10.54 -8.20
N HIS A 115 -1.78 10.40 -7.11
CA HIS A 115 -2.29 10.08 -5.78
C HIS A 115 -1.64 10.96 -4.71
N PRO A 116 -1.99 12.26 -4.59
CA PRO A 116 -1.29 13.20 -3.70
C PRO A 116 -1.36 12.84 -2.20
N LYS A 117 -2.24 11.92 -1.82
CA LYS A 117 -2.37 11.43 -0.43
C LYS A 117 -1.46 10.24 -0.13
N THR A 118 -0.95 9.56 -1.15
CA THR A 118 0.00 8.46 -0.98
C THR A 118 1.27 8.97 -0.30
N ARG A 119 1.71 8.27 0.74
CA ARG A 119 2.97 8.57 1.42
C ARG A 119 4.11 7.86 0.71
N ILE A 120 5.22 8.56 0.54
CA ILE A 120 6.36 8.04 -0.21
C ILE A 120 7.59 8.03 0.67
N ILE A 121 8.17 6.85 0.86
CA ILE A 121 9.41 6.61 1.58
C ILE A 121 10.47 6.21 0.57
N VAL A 122 11.54 6.97 0.48
CA VAL A 122 12.73 6.53 -0.24
C VAL A 122 13.56 5.65 0.69
N LEU A 123 13.94 4.46 0.21
CA LEU A 123 14.86 3.55 0.91
C LEU A 123 15.94 3.09 -0.05
N THR A 124 17.13 3.68 0.05
CA THR A 124 18.19 3.48 -0.95
C THR A 124 19.58 3.32 -0.31
N ALA A 125 20.45 2.56 -0.99
CA ALA A 125 21.87 2.51 -0.65
C ALA A 125 22.62 3.79 -1.10
N TYR A 126 22.03 4.54 -2.04
CA TYR A 126 22.64 5.70 -2.66
C TYR A 126 21.92 6.97 -2.25
N GLY A 127 22.57 7.80 -1.45
CA GLY A 127 21.95 9.04 -0.99
C GLY A 127 23.04 10.06 -0.56
N SER A 128 23.20 11.12 -1.36
CA SER A 128 23.80 12.37 -0.90
C SER A 128 22.71 13.29 -0.38
N ALA A 129 23.10 14.41 0.24
CA ALA A 129 22.15 15.43 0.67
C ALA A 129 21.36 16.00 -0.51
N GLU A 130 22.02 16.16 -1.66
CA GLU A 130 21.41 16.68 -2.90
C GLU A 130 20.32 15.73 -3.43
N ILE A 131 20.58 14.40 -3.38
CA ILE A 131 19.61 13.37 -3.82
C ILE A 131 18.41 13.34 -2.84
N GLU A 132 18.66 13.45 -1.55
CA GLU A 132 17.58 13.55 -0.56
C GLU A 132 16.71 14.78 -0.79
N ASP A 133 17.32 15.94 -1.00
CA ASP A 133 16.62 17.19 -1.30
C ASP A 133 15.81 17.08 -2.60
N GLU A 134 16.35 16.43 -3.61
CA GLU A 134 15.62 16.20 -4.86
C GLU A 134 14.44 15.25 -4.67
N ALA A 135 14.61 14.14 -3.97
CA ALA A 135 13.54 13.22 -3.65
C ALA A 135 12.39 13.91 -2.90
N ARG A 136 12.72 14.77 -1.93
CA ARG A 136 11.73 15.56 -1.19
C ARG A 136 11.00 16.55 -2.10
N ARG A 137 11.70 17.21 -3.02
CA ARG A 137 11.07 18.08 -4.03
C ARG A 137 10.14 17.31 -4.96
N CYS A 138 10.44 16.03 -5.24
CA CYS A 138 9.58 15.14 -6.04
C CYS A 138 8.34 14.65 -5.29
N GLY A 139 8.31 14.79 -3.95
CA GLY A 139 7.14 14.40 -3.14
C GLY A 139 7.43 13.35 -2.07
N ALA A 140 8.70 12.92 -1.87
CA ALA A 140 9.04 11.98 -0.82
C ALA A 140 8.76 12.57 0.59
N ASP A 141 8.07 11.79 1.42
CA ASP A 141 7.77 12.13 2.82
C ASP A 141 8.90 11.75 3.77
N ALA A 142 9.62 10.68 3.46
CA ALA A 142 10.77 10.24 4.25
C ALA A 142 11.90 9.73 3.35
N PHE A 143 13.14 9.83 3.85
CA PHE A 143 14.34 9.33 3.18
C PHE A 143 15.14 8.49 4.16
N LEU A 144 15.34 7.22 3.82
CA LEU A 144 16.05 6.23 4.62
C LEU A 144 17.22 5.66 3.82
N ARG A 145 18.33 5.41 4.50
CA ARG A 145 19.51 4.78 3.91
C ARG A 145 19.58 3.31 4.25
N LYS A 146 19.80 2.45 3.24
CA LYS A 146 20.11 1.03 3.41
C LYS A 146 21.53 0.87 4.03
N PRO A 147 21.76 -0.13 4.89
CA PRO A 147 20.82 -1.08 5.45
C PRO A 147 19.96 -0.45 6.55
N LYS A 148 18.67 -0.82 6.61
CA LYS A 148 17.74 -0.35 7.64
C LYS A 148 16.94 -1.56 8.17
N PRO A 149 16.87 -1.78 9.49
CA PRO A 149 16.03 -2.83 10.06
C PRO A 149 14.55 -2.64 9.65
N LEU A 150 13.86 -3.74 9.30
CA LEU A 150 12.46 -3.69 8.89
C LEU A 150 11.55 -3.06 9.95
N SER A 151 11.84 -3.29 11.24
CA SER A 151 11.10 -2.64 12.34
C SER A 151 11.20 -1.11 12.32
N GLN A 152 12.34 -0.56 11.92
CA GLN A 152 12.50 0.89 11.78
C GLN A 152 11.77 1.43 10.55
N VAL A 153 11.79 0.68 9.44
CA VAL A 153 10.99 1.03 8.25
C VAL A 153 9.51 1.04 8.61
N ALA A 154 9.04 0.02 9.33
CA ALA A 154 7.65 -0.08 9.77
C ALA A 154 7.23 1.06 10.70
N GLN A 155 8.09 1.51 11.61
CA GLN A 155 7.81 2.69 12.44
C GLN A 155 7.59 3.95 11.60
N VAL A 156 8.39 4.13 10.52
CA VAL A 156 8.20 5.27 9.62
C VAL A 156 6.90 5.13 8.83
N VAL A 157 6.59 3.93 8.31
CA VAL A 157 5.33 3.64 7.62
C VAL A 157 4.14 3.99 8.51
N GLN A 158 4.10 3.46 9.73
CA GLN A 158 3.03 3.71 10.68
C GLN A 158 2.90 5.21 11.01
N GLY A 159 4.01 5.87 11.34
CA GLY A 159 4.01 7.30 11.65
C GLY A 159 3.49 8.18 10.50
N LEU A 160 3.75 7.79 9.24
CA LEU A 160 3.25 8.52 8.08
C LEU A 160 1.75 8.28 7.84
N ILE A 161 1.25 7.07 8.06
CA ILE A 161 -0.19 6.75 7.92
C ILE A 161 -1.02 7.46 9.00
N GLU A 162 -0.54 7.49 10.22
CA GLU A 162 -1.21 8.14 11.37
C GLU A 162 -1.15 9.68 11.30
N SER A 163 -0.19 10.24 10.56
CA SER A 163 -0.04 11.68 10.42
C SER A 163 -1.06 12.24 9.40
N PRO A 164 -1.71 13.38 9.69
CA PRO A 164 -2.60 14.02 8.71
C PRO A 164 -1.85 14.29 7.41
N ALA A 165 -2.50 14.01 6.28
CA ALA A 165 -1.92 14.25 4.96
C ALA A 165 -1.48 15.72 4.83
N LYS A 166 -0.26 15.95 4.31
CA LYS A 166 0.17 17.32 3.96
C LYS A 166 -0.91 17.96 3.10
N GLN A 167 -1.41 19.11 3.54
CA GLN A 167 -2.26 19.93 2.67
C GLN A 167 -1.40 20.32 1.48
N SER A 168 -1.81 19.90 0.28
CA SER A 168 -1.18 20.33 -0.96
C SER A 168 -1.27 21.85 -1.04
N VAL A 169 -0.14 22.53 -0.84
CA VAL A 169 -0.03 23.96 -1.16
C VAL A 169 -0.20 24.05 -2.68
N LYS A 170 -1.36 24.55 -3.11
CA LYS A 170 -1.61 24.84 -4.51
C LYS A 170 -0.57 25.91 -4.93
N PRO A 171 0.24 25.67 -5.95
CA PRO A 171 1.11 26.74 -6.44
C PRO A 171 0.25 27.89 -6.94
N ALA A 172 0.64 29.09 -6.53
CA ALA A 172 0.01 30.34 -6.95
C ALA A 172 0.21 30.60 -8.44
#